data_2a09e9f050227f22e6607db24857a22d
#
_entry.id   2a09e9f050227f22e6607db24857a22d
#
_cell.length_a   1.000
_cell.length_b   1.000
_cell.length_c   1.000
_cell.angle_alpha   90.00
_cell.angle_beta   90.00
_cell.angle_gamma   90.00
#
_symmetry.space_group_name_H-M   'P 1'
#
loop_
_entity.id
_entity.type
_entity.pdbx_description
1 polymer ?
#
loop_
_entity_poly.entity_id
_entity_poly.type
_entity_poly.pdbx_seq_one_letter_code
_entity_poly.pdbx_strand_id
1 'polypeptide(L)'
;MAKTVSKAAPRLTAAAPLAIALAMLTIYIDWGTTYLAIRVVVDPDQGVAIPPFAMVAIRFAFAGLAMLALVAVFARDALRSLTRAQIRDQAIVGLALNVGGLGVTSFGEQTIPSGITALLIALLPIWVAVIGRVVYKDRIAPLSILGIAVGIVGVIILISPDAGDAGLDPLGLACILFSPLSWGGGSIWSQRGAATPADSRVAVAIQMLAGSIGGAVIATIHELESCRGKLITA
;
A
#
# COMPACT_ATOMS: atom_id res chain seq x y z
N MET A 1 -2.59 18.75 -41.88
CA MET A 1 -3.06 19.82 -40.95
C MET A 1 -3.60 19.17 -39.68
N ALA A 2 -2.77 19.04 -38.68
CA ALA A 2 -3.17 18.49 -37.37
C ALA A 2 -3.72 19.62 -36.51
N LYS A 3 -5.02 19.58 -36.18
CA LYS A 3 -5.62 20.48 -35.20
C LYS A 3 -5.14 20.14 -33.80
N THR A 4 -4.24 20.93 -33.27
CA THR A 4 -3.85 20.93 -31.86
C THR A 4 -5.06 21.40 -31.03
N VAL A 5 -5.77 20.46 -30.41
CA VAL A 5 -6.81 20.80 -29.44
C VAL A 5 -6.05 21.16 -28.13
N SER A 6 -5.88 22.48 -27.93
CA SER A 6 -5.43 23.02 -26.65
C SER A 6 -6.53 22.73 -25.61
N LYS A 7 -6.34 21.73 -24.75
CA LYS A 7 -7.14 21.54 -23.55
C LYS A 7 -6.80 22.68 -22.59
N ALA A 8 -7.65 23.71 -22.54
CA ALA A 8 -7.55 24.74 -21.52
C ALA A 8 -7.59 24.07 -20.13
N ALA A 9 -6.58 24.32 -19.32
CA ALA A 9 -6.54 23.86 -17.94
C ALA A 9 -7.76 24.42 -17.19
N PRO A 10 -8.47 23.61 -16.40
CA PRO A 10 -9.62 24.08 -15.63
C PRO A 10 -9.16 25.21 -14.71
N ARG A 11 -9.85 26.37 -14.77
CA ARG A 11 -9.61 27.48 -13.83
C ARG A 11 -10.00 26.99 -12.44
N LEU A 12 -8.99 26.85 -11.55
CA LEU A 12 -9.23 26.55 -10.15
C LEU A 12 -10.05 27.70 -9.53
N THR A 13 -11.26 27.40 -9.09
CA THR A 13 -12.11 28.35 -8.36
C THR A 13 -11.50 28.61 -6.98
N ALA A 14 -11.84 29.75 -6.35
CA ALA A 14 -11.30 30.10 -5.01
C ALA A 14 -11.55 29.04 -3.92
N ALA A 15 -12.56 28.20 -4.09
CA ALA A 15 -12.84 27.06 -3.20
C ALA A 15 -11.86 25.87 -3.38
N ALA A 16 -11.17 25.78 -4.51
CA ALA A 16 -10.27 24.66 -4.82
C ALA A 16 -9.03 24.58 -3.86
N PRO A 17 -8.37 25.67 -3.48
CA PRO A 17 -7.24 25.60 -2.55
C PRO A 17 -7.64 25.09 -1.17
N LEU A 18 -8.79 25.50 -0.64
CA LEU A 18 -9.30 25.03 0.64
C LEU A 18 -9.68 23.55 0.57
N ALA A 19 -10.38 23.12 -0.47
CA ALA A 19 -10.72 21.72 -0.68
C ALA A 19 -9.48 20.82 -0.80
N ILE A 20 -8.44 21.29 -1.51
CA ILE A 20 -7.15 20.60 -1.60
C ILE A 20 -6.48 20.53 -0.22
N ALA A 21 -6.44 21.63 0.54
CA ALA A 21 -5.84 21.66 1.87
C ALA A 21 -6.56 20.72 2.84
N LEU A 22 -7.89 20.70 2.83
CA LEU A 22 -8.68 19.78 3.65
C LEU A 22 -8.48 18.31 3.24
N ALA A 23 -8.43 18.02 1.94
CA ALA A 23 -8.14 16.67 1.46
C ALA A 23 -6.73 16.22 1.88
N MET A 24 -5.73 17.08 1.77
CA MET A 24 -4.37 16.78 2.21
C MET A 24 -4.29 16.56 3.72
N LEU A 25 -4.96 17.40 4.50
CA LEU A 25 -5.03 17.25 5.96
C LEU A 25 -5.68 15.91 6.35
N THR A 26 -6.77 15.53 5.68
CA THR A 26 -7.42 14.24 5.89
C THR A 26 -6.48 13.09 5.59
N ILE A 27 -5.74 13.14 4.48
CA ILE A 27 -4.74 12.12 4.11
C ILE A 27 -3.63 12.05 5.16
N TYR A 28 -3.12 13.18 5.65
CA TYR A 28 -2.06 13.20 6.66
C TYR A 28 -2.52 12.61 8.00
N ILE A 29 -3.75 12.91 8.43
CA ILE A 29 -4.32 12.35 9.66
C ILE A 29 -4.55 10.84 9.48
N ASP A 30 -5.22 10.42 8.41
CA ASP A 30 -5.52 9.02 8.13
C ASP A 30 -4.24 8.19 8.02
N TRP A 31 -3.28 8.66 7.23
CA TRP A 31 -2.02 7.92 7.04
C TRP A 31 -1.13 7.95 8.27
N GLY A 32 -1.06 9.08 8.97
CA GLY A 32 -0.26 9.22 10.19
C GLY A 32 -0.76 8.35 11.35
N THR A 33 -2.06 8.12 11.45
CA THR A 33 -2.66 7.25 12.48
C THR A 33 -2.72 5.77 12.07
N THR A 34 -2.57 5.45 10.79
CA THR A 34 -2.73 4.08 10.27
C THR A 34 -1.75 3.10 10.92
N TYR A 35 -0.47 3.43 11.02
CA TYR A 35 0.54 2.53 11.60
C TYR A 35 0.32 2.28 13.08
N LEU A 36 -0.06 3.32 13.83
CA LEU A 36 -0.45 3.15 15.24
C LEU A 36 -1.67 2.25 15.37
N ALA A 37 -2.69 2.44 14.53
CA ALA A 37 -3.89 1.62 14.55
C ALA A 37 -3.60 0.16 14.17
N ILE A 38 -2.73 -0.08 13.18
CA ILE A 38 -2.28 -1.43 12.81
C ILE A 38 -1.58 -2.07 14.01
N ARG A 39 -0.61 -1.37 14.62
CA ARG A 39 0.13 -1.88 15.77
C ARG A 39 -0.80 -2.33 16.89
N VAL A 40 -1.77 -1.51 17.27
CA VAL A 40 -2.75 -1.85 18.32
C VAL A 40 -3.55 -3.11 17.98
N VAL A 41 -3.84 -3.35 16.71
CA VAL A 41 -4.64 -4.49 16.26
C VAL A 41 -3.84 -5.78 16.15
N VAL A 42 -2.57 -5.70 15.71
CA VAL A 42 -1.76 -6.90 15.41
C VAL A 42 -0.77 -7.28 16.51
N ASP A 43 -0.59 -6.43 17.53
CA ASP A 43 0.35 -6.66 18.62
C ASP A 43 -0.13 -7.79 19.53
N PRO A 44 0.63 -8.88 19.68
CA PRO A 44 0.26 -10.01 20.53
C PRO A 44 0.09 -9.62 22.00
N ASP A 45 0.76 -8.56 22.46
CA ASP A 45 0.75 -8.11 23.85
C ASP A 45 -0.49 -7.23 24.19
N GLN A 46 -1.29 -6.84 23.20
CA GLN A 46 -2.47 -6.00 23.38
C GLN A 46 -3.78 -6.77 23.66
N GLY A 47 -3.72 -8.07 23.86
CA GLY A 47 -4.83 -8.91 24.33
C GLY A 47 -5.64 -9.59 23.23
N VAL A 48 -6.18 -8.87 22.25
CA VAL A 48 -6.91 -9.46 21.11
C VAL A 48 -6.15 -9.17 19.82
N ALA A 49 -5.08 -9.92 19.59
CA ALA A 49 -4.30 -9.76 18.36
C ALA A 49 -5.04 -10.41 17.18
N ILE A 50 -5.37 -9.62 16.19
CA ILE A 50 -5.87 -10.14 14.91
C ILE A 50 -4.66 -10.47 14.03
N PRO A 51 -4.57 -11.68 13.45
CA PRO A 51 -3.50 -12.01 12.51
C PRO A 51 -3.41 -10.96 11.39
N PRO A 52 -2.22 -10.47 11.03
CA PRO A 52 -2.02 -9.36 10.10
C PRO A 52 -2.75 -9.51 8.76
N PHE A 53 -2.67 -10.69 8.16
CA PHE A 53 -3.33 -10.95 6.88
C PHE A 53 -4.85 -11.15 7.02
N ALA A 54 -5.35 -11.61 8.18
CA ALA A 54 -6.79 -11.63 8.47
C ALA A 54 -7.34 -10.20 8.62
N MET A 55 -6.60 -9.31 9.28
CA MET A 55 -6.95 -7.88 9.36
C MET A 55 -7.05 -7.27 7.95
N VAL A 56 -6.06 -7.52 7.09
CA VAL A 56 -6.08 -7.06 5.69
C VAL A 56 -7.30 -7.60 4.94
N ALA A 57 -7.59 -8.91 5.10
CA ALA A 57 -8.73 -9.54 4.46
C ALA A 57 -10.05 -8.88 4.86
N ILE A 58 -10.28 -8.70 6.15
CA ILE A 58 -11.51 -8.09 6.70
C ILE A 58 -11.62 -6.62 6.27
N ARG A 59 -10.57 -5.82 6.47
CA ARG A 59 -10.55 -4.40 6.12
C ARG A 59 -10.90 -4.16 4.66
N PHE A 60 -10.24 -4.90 3.75
CA PHE A 60 -10.43 -4.72 2.32
C PHE A 60 -11.68 -5.43 1.78
N ALA A 61 -12.23 -6.43 2.48
CA ALA A 61 -13.56 -6.95 2.17
C ALA A 61 -14.62 -5.86 2.33
N PHE A 62 -14.67 -5.23 3.49
CA PHE A 62 -15.63 -4.15 3.74
C PHE A 62 -15.46 -2.98 2.78
N ALA A 63 -14.24 -2.48 2.62
CA ALA A 63 -13.95 -1.35 1.73
C ALA A 63 -14.25 -1.68 0.26
N GLY A 64 -13.85 -2.88 -0.21
CA GLY A 64 -14.05 -3.34 -1.57
C GLY A 64 -15.53 -3.59 -1.90
N LEU A 65 -16.29 -4.17 -0.97
CA LEU A 65 -17.73 -4.37 -1.14
C LEU A 65 -18.48 -3.04 -1.13
N ALA A 66 -18.13 -2.11 -0.24
CA ALA A 66 -18.69 -0.76 -0.23
C ALA A 66 -18.42 -0.01 -1.52
N MET A 67 -17.17 -0.08 -2.03
CA MET A 67 -16.80 0.52 -3.31
C MET A 67 -17.52 -0.15 -4.48
N LEU A 68 -17.66 -1.47 -4.48
CA LEU A 68 -18.40 -2.20 -5.50
C LEU A 68 -19.88 -1.81 -5.50
N ALA A 69 -20.50 -1.67 -4.32
CA ALA A 69 -21.87 -1.20 -4.19
C ALA A 69 -22.02 0.23 -4.74
N LEU A 70 -21.09 1.13 -4.43
CA LEU A 70 -21.06 2.49 -4.96
C LEU A 70 -21.00 2.47 -6.50
N VAL A 71 -20.10 1.67 -7.07
CA VAL A 71 -19.96 1.52 -8.52
C VAL A 71 -21.24 0.92 -9.15
N ALA A 72 -21.85 -0.08 -8.50
CA ALA A 72 -23.09 -0.71 -8.97
C ALA A 72 -24.26 0.28 -9.02
N VAL A 73 -24.28 1.29 -8.16
CA VAL A 73 -25.31 2.33 -8.14
C VAL A 73 -25.00 3.43 -9.15
N PHE A 74 -23.77 3.95 -9.18
CA PHE A 74 -23.42 5.19 -9.89
C PHE A 74 -22.66 5.00 -11.21
N ALA A 75 -22.12 3.80 -11.48
CA ALA A 75 -21.27 3.53 -12.64
C ALA A 75 -21.47 2.12 -13.21
N ARG A 76 -22.70 1.65 -13.26
CA ARG A 76 -23.08 0.30 -13.67
C ARG A 76 -22.54 -0.09 -15.06
N ASP A 77 -22.50 0.86 -15.99
CA ASP A 77 -22.00 0.60 -17.35
C ASP A 77 -20.49 0.36 -17.38
N ALA A 78 -19.74 0.96 -16.45
CA ALA A 78 -18.32 0.69 -16.29
C ALA A 78 -18.04 -0.75 -15.85
N LEU A 79 -18.91 -1.36 -15.03
CA LEU A 79 -18.82 -2.79 -14.68
C LEU A 79 -19.06 -3.70 -15.88
N ARG A 80 -20.03 -3.33 -16.73
CA ARG A 80 -20.40 -4.14 -17.91
C ARG A 80 -19.36 -4.11 -19.02
N SER A 81 -18.54 -3.05 -19.05
CA SER A 81 -17.49 -2.85 -20.05
C SER A 81 -16.13 -3.44 -19.63
N LEU A 82 -16.03 -4.10 -18.47
CA LEU A 82 -14.78 -4.65 -17.96
C LEU A 82 -14.23 -5.74 -18.85
N THR A 83 -12.96 -5.62 -19.19
CA THR A 83 -12.20 -6.66 -19.88
C THR A 83 -11.47 -7.58 -18.91
N ARG A 84 -11.15 -8.81 -19.32
CA ARG A 84 -10.37 -9.74 -18.52
C ARG A 84 -8.98 -9.19 -18.18
N ALA A 85 -8.37 -8.43 -19.10
CA ALA A 85 -7.08 -7.79 -18.86
C ALA A 85 -7.16 -6.76 -17.73
N GLN A 86 -8.20 -5.92 -17.72
CA GLN A 86 -8.41 -4.94 -16.67
C GLN A 86 -8.62 -5.62 -15.29
N ILE A 87 -9.43 -6.67 -15.23
CA ILE A 87 -9.66 -7.40 -13.98
C ILE A 87 -8.34 -8.00 -13.48
N ARG A 88 -7.61 -8.72 -14.34
CA ARG A 88 -6.33 -9.35 -13.99
C ARG A 88 -5.33 -8.31 -13.49
N ASP A 89 -5.12 -7.25 -14.26
CA ASP A 89 -4.08 -6.26 -13.97
C ASP A 89 -4.40 -5.48 -12.70
N GLN A 90 -5.65 -5.08 -12.51
CA GLN A 90 -6.08 -4.44 -11.27
C GLN A 90 -6.04 -5.38 -10.06
N ALA A 91 -6.30 -6.68 -10.25
CA ALA A 91 -6.14 -7.67 -9.18
C ALA A 91 -4.66 -7.82 -8.76
N ILE A 92 -3.73 -7.89 -9.72
CA ILE A 92 -2.29 -7.94 -9.42
C ILE A 92 -1.83 -6.66 -8.72
N VAL A 93 -2.28 -5.49 -9.17
CA VAL A 93 -2.01 -4.22 -8.48
C VAL A 93 -2.54 -4.28 -7.04
N GLY A 94 -3.78 -4.74 -6.85
CA GLY A 94 -4.38 -4.89 -5.53
C GLY A 94 -3.61 -5.82 -4.61
N LEU A 95 -3.11 -6.95 -5.11
CA LEU A 95 -2.25 -7.86 -4.36
C LEU A 95 -0.92 -7.19 -3.99
N ALA A 96 -0.29 -6.46 -4.92
CA ALA A 96 0.97 -5.77 -4.65
C ALA A 96 0.81 -4.66 -3.59
N LEU A 97 -0.27 -3.86 -3.65
CA LEU A 97 -0.49 -2.77 -2.70
C LEU A 97 -0.99 -3.27 -1.34
N ASN A 98 -2.01 -4.13 -1.35
CA ASN A 98 -2.75 -4.47 -0.13
C ASN A 98 -2.13 -5.65 0.61
N VAL A 99 -1.64 -6.67 -0.10
CA VAL A 99 -0.99 -7.83 0.52
C VAL A 99 0.50 -7.59 0.67
N GLY A 100 1.22 -7.35 -0.42
CA GLY A 100 2.66 -7.13 -0.43
C GLY A 100 3.08 -5.80 0.22
N GLY A 101 2.24 -4.78 0.13
CA GLY A 101 2.42 -3.52 0.84
C GLY A 101 1.90 -3.63 2.28
N LEU A 102 0.60 -3.39 2.48
CA LEU A 102 0.01 -3.25 3.81
C LEU A 102 0.07 -4.54 4.65
N GLY A 103 -0.18 -5.71 4.04
CA GLY A 103 -0.15 -6.99 4.76
C GLY A 103 1.23 -7.31 5.32
N VAL A 104 2.26 -7.15 4.49
CA VAL A 104 3.65 -7.37 4.91
C VAL A 104 4.10 -6.32 5.93
N THR A 105 3.67 -5.05 5.79
CA THR A 105 3.87 -4.02 6.82
C THR A 105 3.26 -4.45 8.14
N SER A 106 1.99 -4.85 8.12
CA SER A 106 1.26 -5.26 9.33
C SER A 106 1.89 -6.48 9.99
N PHE A 107 2.47 -7.40 9.20
CA PHE A 107 3.23 -8.53 9.74
C PHE A 107 4.51 -8.05 10.44
N GLY A 108 5.26 -7.14 9.83
CA GLY A 108 6.47 -6.55 10.44
C GLY A 108 6.16 -5.74 11.71
N GLU A 109 5.00 -5.09 11.78
CA GLU A 109 4.57 -4.32 12.96
C GLU A 109 4.22 -5.18 14.18
N GLN A 110 4.16 -6.49 14.07
CA GLN A 110 4.07 -7.36 15.25
C GLN A 110 5.32 -7.26 16.14
N THR A 111 6.48 -6.97 15.55
CA THR A 111 7.76 -6.90 16.25
C THR A 111 8.43 -5.53 16.16
N ILE A 112 8.08 -4.71 15.16
CA ILE A 112 8.68 -3.39 14.93
C ILE A 112 7.74 -2.29 15.42
N PRO A 113 8.23 -1.31 16.21
CA PRO A 113 7.43 -0.17 16.66
C PRO A 113 6.86 0.66 15.50
N SER A 114 5.60 1.12 15.63
CA SER A 114 4.88 1.87 14.59
C SER A 114 5.60 3.15 14.14
N GLY A 115 6.31 3.83 15.05
CA GLY A 115 7.11 5.01 14.72
C GLY A 115 8.27 4.70 13.76
N ILE A 116 8.97 3.58 13.98
CA ILE A 116 10.05 3.10 13.09
C ILE A 116 9.46 2.65 11.77
N THR A 117 8.35 1.92 11.79
CA THR A 117 7.61 1.53 10.59
C THR A 117 7.25 2.73 9.74
N ALA A 118 6.63 3.76 10.31
CA ALA A 118 6.24 4.97 9.59
C ALA A 118 7.43 5.66 8.89
N LEU A 119 8.58 5.73 9.58
CA LEU A 119 9.80 6.31 9.01
C LEU A 119 10.39 5.46 7.88
N LEU A 120 10.36 4.13 8.00
CA LEU A 120 10.84 3.23 6.95
C LEU A 120 9.92 3.21 5.74
N ILE A 121 8.61 3.29 5.92
CA ILE A 121 7.65 3.41 4.82
C ILE A 121 7.80 4.76 4.08
N ALA A 122 8.26 5.82 4.75
CA ALA A 122 8.60 7.08 4.10
C ALA A 122 9.73 6.96 3.04
N LEU A 123 10.44 5.82 2.97
CA LEU A 123 11.37 5.49 1.87
C LEU A 123 10.65 5.11 0.56
N LEU A 124 9.32 5.02 0.53
CA LEU A 124 8.55 4.71 -0.68
C LEU A 124 8.98 5.52 -1.92
N PRO A 125 9.22 6.84 -1.86
CA PRO A 125 9.69 7.60 -3.01
C PRO A 125 11.04 7.11 -3.56
N ILE A 126 11.91 6.56 -2.72
CA ILE A 126 13.20 5.98 -3.13
C ILE A 126 12.94 4.75 -4.01
N TRP A 127 12.08 3.83 -3.56
CA TRP A 127 11.72 2.64 -4.34
C TRP A 127 11.05 3.01 -5.66
N VAL A 128 10.15 4.00 -5.65
CA VAL A 128 9.53 4.53 -6.87
C VAL A 128 10.59 5.08 -7.83
N ALA A 129 11.57 5.85 -7.34
CA ALA A 129 12.65 6.38 -8.18
C ALA A 129 13.55 5.26 -8.73
N VAL A 130 13.91 4.27 -7.90
CA VAL A 130 14.73 3.11 -8.32
C VAL A 130 14.01 2.29 -9.38
N ILE A 131 12.75 1.92 -9.17
CA ILE A 131 11.95 1.15 -10.13
C ILE A 131 11.78 1.95 -11.43
N GLY A 132 11.44 3.25 -11.33
CA GLY A 132 11.34 4.14 -12.47
C GLY A 132 12.64 4.20 -13.29
N ARG A 133 13.79 4.25 -12.62
CA ARG A 133 15.10 4.25 -13.27
C ARG A 133 15.45 2.92 -13.92
N VAL A 134 15.24 1.82 -13.22
CA VAL A 134 15.66 0.48 -13.66
C VAL A 134 14.73 -0.06 -14.75
N VAL A 135 13.41 0.01 -14.52
CA VAL A 135 12.41 -0.61 -15.41
C VAL A 135 12.04 0.32 -16.56
N TYR A 136 11.81 1.60 -16.26
CA TYR A 136 11.30 2.58 -17.24
C TYR A 136 12.38 3.51 -17.78
N LYS A 137 13.63 3.40 -17.30
CA LYS A 137 14.78 4.22 -17.71
C LYS A 137 14.57 5.71 -17.49
N ASP A 138 13.77 6.07 -16.50
CA ASP A 138 13.52 7.46 -16.13
C ASP A 138 14.83 8.17 -15.73
N ARG A 139 14.92 9.47 -16.01
CA ARG A 139 16.02 10.30 -15.52
C ARG A 139 15.70 10.79 -14.12
N ILE A 140 16.56 10.46 -13.16
CA ILE A 140 16.44 10.97 -11.78
C ILE A 140 17.10 12.33 -11.72
N ALA A 141 16.37 13.36 -11.27
CA ALA A 141 16.93 14.69 -11.10
C ALA A 141 18.05 14.69 -10.03
N PRO A 142 19.13 15.48 -10.17
CA PRO A 142 20.22 15.53 -9.20
C PRO A 142 19.76 15.84 -7.77
N LEU A 143 18.77 16.73 -7.62
CA LEU A 143 18.17 17.04 -6.33
C LEU A 143 17.46 15.84 -5.69
N SER A 144 16.84 14.99 -6.50
CA SER A 144 16.23 13.75 -6.01
C SER A 144 17.27 12.75 -5.53
N ILE A 145 18.44 12.66 -6.20
CA ILE A 145 19.56 11.82 -5.76
C ILE A 145 20.06 12.29 -4.38
N LEU A 146 20.22 13.61 -4.20
CA LEU A 146 20.59 14.18 -2.90
C LEU A 146 19.57 13.82 -1.82
N GLY A 147 18.26 13.98 -2.11
CA GLY A 147 17.18 13.61 -1.17
C GLY A 147 17.20 12.13 -0.81
N ILE A 148 17.45 11.24 -1.78
CA ILE A 148 17.62 9.80 -1.56
C ILE A 148 18.81 9.54 -0.63
N ALA A 149 19.96 10.15 -0.88
CA ALA A 149 21.15 9.98 -0.05
C ALA A 149 20.90 10.42 1.40
N VAL A 150 20.31 11.59 1.60
CA VAL A 150 19.93 12.10 2.93
C VAL A 150 18.95 11.15 3.63
N GLY A 151 17.94 10.65 2.90
CA GLY A 151 16.97 9.69 3.44
C GLY A 151 17.62 8.37 3.89
N ILE A 152 18.55 7.82 3.09
CA ILE A 152 19.29 6.61 3.44
C ILE A 152 20.15 6.84 4.70
N VAL A 153 20.86 7.97 4.78
CA VAL A 153 21.65 8.33 5.97
C VAL A 153 20.75 8.41 7.20
N GLY A 154 19.58 9.06 7.08
CA GLY A 154 18.60 9.14 8.18
C GLY A 154 18.13 7.76 8.66
N VAL A 155 17.88 6.83 7.76
CA VAL A 155 17.50 5.44 8.11
C VAL A 155 18.67 4.69 8.78
N ILE A 156 19.89 4.84 8.28
CA ILE A 156 21.08 4.21 8.90
C ILE A 156 21.24 4.69 10.35
N ILE A 157 21.08 5.99 10.60
CA ILE A 157 21.13 6.56 11.95
C ILE A 157 20.01 5.99 12.82
N LEU A 158 18.79 5.88 12.27
CA LEU A 158 17.63 5.36 12.99
C LEU A 158 17.78 3.88 13.42
N ILE A 159 18.39 3.06 12.55
CA ILE A 159 18.55 1.60 12.80
C ILE A 159 19.88 1.30 13.53
N SER A 160 20.71 2.32 13.75
CA SER A 160 22.00 2.15 14.43
C SER A 160 21.80 1.59 15.85
N PRO A 161 22.64 0.61 16.30
CA PRO A 161 22.55 0.00 17.62
C PRO A 161 22.61 1.01 18.79
N ASP A 162 23.21 2.16 18.57
CA ASP A 162 23.30 3.24 19.58
C ASP A 162 22.00 4.05 19.75
N ALA A 163 21.00 3.84 18.89
CA ALA A 163 19.73 4.57 18.92
C ALA A 163 18.69 4.00 19.91
N GLY A 164 19.05 3.00 20.69
CA GLY A 164 18.24 2.40 21.76
C GLY A 164 18.42 0.88 21.87
N ASP A 165 18.34 0.36 23.09
CA ASP A 165 18.54 -1.05 23.47
C ASP A 165 17.50 -2.05 22.88
N ALA A 166 16.61 -1.62 22.01
CA ALA A 166 15.63 -2.47 21.36
C ALA A 166 16.25 -3.13 20.13
N GLY A 167 16.84 -4.32 20.31
CA GLY A 167 17.20 -5.19 19.20
C GLY A 167 15.99 -5.38 18.28
N LEU A 168 16.00 -4.71 17.11
CA LEU A 168 14.92 -4.84 16.14
C LEU A 168 14.92 -6.25 15.57
N ASP A 169 13.76 -6.88 15.51
CA ASP A 169 13.61 -8.20 14.90
C ASP A 169 13.99 -8.13 13.41
N PRO A 170 14.99 -8.93 12.97
CA PRO A 170 15.47 -8.86 11.58
C PRO A 170 14.41 -9.21 10.54
N LEU A 171 13.49 -10.13 10.86
CA LEU A 171 12.42 -10.53 9.94
C LEU A 171 11.39 -9.41 9.82
N GLY A 172 10.95 -8.82 10.93
CA GLY A 172 10.05 -7.68 10.94
C GLY A 172 10.63 -6.50 10.17
N LEU A 173 11.91 -6.18 10.38
CA LEU A 173 12.61 -5.13 9.67
C LEU A 173 12.67 -5.40 8.15
N ALA A 174 13.01 -6.63 7.75
CA ALA A 174 13.04 -7.02 6.34
C ALA A 174 11.65 -6.89 5.68
N CYS A 175 10.59 -7.27 6.38
CA CYS A 175 9.21 -7.10 5.92
C CYS A 175 8.86 -5.63 5.70
N ILE A 176 9.19 -4.76 6.65
CA ILE A 176 8.92 -3.32 6.54
C ILE A 176 9.73 -2.66 5.42
N LEU A 177 10.97 -3.09 5.19
CA LEU A 177 11.78 -2.59 4.07
C LEU A 177 11.31 -3.11 2.71
N PHE A 178 10.75 -4.33 2.65
CA PHE A 178 10.20 -4.91 1.42
C PHE A 178 8.86 -4.28 1.03
N SER A 179 8.03 -3.93 1.99
CA SER A 179 6.66 -3.50 1.72
C SER A 179 6.55 -2.26 0.82
N PRO A 180 7.36 -1.19 0.98
CA PRO A 180 7.33 -0.05 0.07
C PRO A 180 7.85 -0.38 -1.34
N LEU A 181 8.69 -1.41 -1.51
CA LEU A 181 9.07 -1.92 -2.83
C LEU A 181 7.87 -2.52 -3.55
N SER A 182 7.09 -3.38 -2.88
CA SER A 182 5.87 -3.97 -3.44
C SER A 182 4.83 -2.90 -3.76
N TRP A 183 4.60 -1.97 -2.83
CA TRP A 183 3.68 -0.85 -3.02
C TRP A 183 4.10 0.05 -4.18
N GLY A 184 5.36 0.49 -4.21
CA GLY A 184 5.90 1.33 -5.26
C GLY A 184 5.85 0.66 -6.64
N GLY A 185 6.20 -0.63 -6.70
CA GLY A 185 6.12 -1.43 -7.92
C GLY A 185 4.70 -1.53 -8.46
N GLY A 186 3.75 -1.88 -7.60
CA GLY A 186 2.32 -1.93 -7.94
C GLY A 186 1.78 -0.57 -8.41
N SER A 187 2.17 0.50 -7.70
CA SER A 187 1.74 1.87 -8.03
C SER A 187 2.26 2.33 -9.40
N ILE A 188 3.54 2.11 -9.70
CA ILE A 188 4.12 2.50 -10.99
C ILE A 188 3.50 1.67 -12.11
N TRP A 189 3.33 0.35 -11.89
CA TRP A 189 2.73 -0.50 -12.90
C TRP A 189 1.26 -0.13 -13.16
N SER A 190 0.51 0.19 -12.11
CA SER A 190 -0.86 0.70 -12.24
C SER A 190 -0.96 1.95 -13.12
N GLN A 191 0.04 2.83 -13.05
CA GLN A 191 0.05 4.08 -13.81
C GLN A 191 0.55 3.94 -15.25
N ARG A 192 1.44 2.98 -15.53
CA ARG A 192 2.20 2.94 -16.78
C ARG A 192 1.98 1.69 -17.62
N GLY A 193 1.58 0.57 -17.02
CA GLY A 193 1.55 -0.73 -17.70
C GLY A 193 0.25 -1.51 -17.56
N ALA A 194 -0.49 -1.30 -16.50
CA ALA A 194 -1.71 -2.05 -16.23
C ALA A 194 -2.89 -1.55 -17.07
N ALA A 195 -3.69 -2.47 -17.58
CA ALA A 195 -4.96 -2.14 -18.19
C ALA A 195 -5.91 -1.57 -17.12
N THR A 196 -6.36 -0.33 -17.33
CA THR A 196 -7.16 0.41 -16.34
C THR A 196 -8.59 0.61 -16.86
N PRO A 197 -9.63 0.35 -16.03
CA PRO A 197 -11.01 0.69 -16.35
C PRO A 197 -11.17 2.21 -16.57
N ALA A 198 -12.18 2.60 -17.38
CA ALA A 198 -12.48 4.01 -17.64
C ALA A 198 -12.88 4.76 -16.34
N ASP A 199 -13.53 4.08 -15.42
CA ASP A 199 -13.88 4.59 -14.09
C ASP A 199 -12.90 4.07 -13.04
N SER A 200 -12.16 4.97 -12.41
CA SER A 200 -11.16 4.62 -11.40
C SER A 200 -11.75 3.93 -10.16
N ARG A 201 -13.03 4.17 -9.84
CA ARG A 201 -13.71 3.51 -8.71
C ARG A 201 -13.81 2.01 -8.93
N VAL A 202 -13.99 1.56 -10.18
CA VAL A 202 -13.98 0.15 -10.55
C VAL A 202 -12.61 -0.47 -10.31
N ALA A 203 -11.54 0.22 -10.71
CA ALA A 203 -10.17 -0.23 -10.45
C ALA A 203 -9.93 -0.43 -8.94
N VAL A 204 -10.30 0.57 -8.13
CA VAL A 204 -10.16 0.52 -6.67
C VAL A 204 -10.97 -0.63 -6.06
N ALA A 205 -12.21 -0.86 -6.51
CA ALA A 205 -13.01 -1.98 -6.04
C ALA A 205 -12.34 -3.34 -6.31
N ILE A 206 -11.80 -3.54 -7.52
CA ILE A 206 -11.10 -4.77 -7.90
C ILE A 206 -9.82 -4.93 -7.04
N GLN A 207 -9.03 -3.87 -6.88
CA GLN A 207 -7.81 -3.89 -6.07
C GLN A 207 -8.08 -4.26 -4.61
N MET A 208 -9.12 -3.68 -4.00
CA MET A 208 -9.51 -3.97 -2.62
C MET A 208 -9.99 -5.41 -2.46
N LEU A 209 -10.88 -5.88 -3.33
CA LEU A 209 -11.38 -7.25 -3.27
C LEU A 209 -10.28 -8.29 -3.53
N ALA A 210 -9.38 -8.04 -4.48
CA ALA A 210 -8.22 -8.90 -4.71
C ALA A 210 -7.29 -8.94 -3.50
N GLY A 211 -7.03 -7.78 -2.87
CA GLY A 211 -6.28 -7.68 -1.63
C GLY A 211 -6.93 -8.45 -0.47
N SER A 212 -8.26 -8.35 -0.34
CA SER A 212 -9.03 -9.11 0.64
C SER A 212 -8.90 -10.62 0.43
N ILE A 213 -9.09 -11.09 -0.79
CA ILE A 213 -8.96 -12.52 -1.13
C ILE A 213 -7.52 -13.00 -0.87
N GLY A 214 -6.52 -12.26 -1.32
CA GLY A 214 -5.11 -12.59 -1.09
C GLY A 214 -4.76 -12.65 0.39
N GLY A 215 -5.22 -11.69 1.17
CA GLY A 215 -5.05 -11.67 2.64
C GLY A 215 -5.72 -12.88 3.30
N ALA A 216 -6.95 -13.21 2.92
CA ALA A 216 -7.67 -14.37 3.44
C ALA A 216 -6.96 -15.69 3.14
N VAL A 217 -6.45 -15.86 1.92
CA VAL A 217 -5.69 -17.06 1.52
C VAL A 217 -4.45 -17.22 2.38
N ILE A 218 -3.65 -16.15 2.57
CA ILE A 218 -2.43 -16.21 3.39
C ILE A 218 -2.78 -16.48 4.86
N ALA A 219 -3.79 -15.79 5.41
CA ALA A 219 -4.24 -16.02 6.78
C ALA A 219 -4.62 -17.49 7.02
N THR A 220 -5.41 -18.08 6.11
CA THR A 220 -5.83 -19.49 6.21
C THR A 220 -4.65 -20.46 6.13
N ILE A 221 -3.67 -20.22 5.24
CA ILE A 221 -2.47 -21.06 5.14
C ILE A 221 -1.68 -21.01 6.46
N HIS A 222 -1.46 -19.82 7.01
CA HIS A 222 -0.74 -19.66 8.25
C HIS A 222 -1.42 -20.34 9.46
N GLU A 223 -2.75 -20.27 9.54
CA GLU A 223 -3.52 -20.98 10.57
C GLU A 223 -3.41 -22.50 10.43
N LEU A 224 -3.49 -23.03 9.21
CA LEU A 224 -3.34 -24.47 8.95
C LEU A 224 -1.96 -24.98 9.32
N GLU A 225 -0.90 -24.23 9.02
CA GLU A 225 0.48 -24.57 9.42
C GLU A 225 0.66 -24.55 10.93
N SER A 226 0.10 -23.57 11.63
CA SER A 226 0.11 -23.49 13.09
C SER A 226 -0.62 -24.68 13.74
N CYS A 227 -1.78 -25.06 13.24
CA CYS A 227 -2.53 -26.22 13.71
C CYS A 227 -1.74 -27.53 13.48
N ARG A 228 -1.13 -27.69 12.31
CA ARG A 228 -0.30 -28.86 11.97
C ARG A 228 0.92 -28.98 12.87
N GLY A 229 1.59 -27.87 13.15
CA GLY A 229 2.73 -27.83 14.07
C GLY A 229 2.35 -28.33 15.47
N LYS A 230 1.21 -27.90 16.00
CA LYS A 230 0.70 -28.32 17.31
C LYS A 230 0.36 -29.82 17.37
N LEU A 231 -0.14 -30.40 16.28
CA LEU A 231 -0.47 -31.83 16.18
C LEU A 231 0.76 -32.74 16.12
N ILE A 232 1.90 -32.22 15.62
CA ILE A 232 3.16 -33.01 15.53
C ILE A 232 3.94 -32.97 16.86
N THR A 233 3.71 -31.94 17.70
CA THR A 233 4.40 -31.75 18.98
C THR A 233 3.60 -32.28 20.19
N ALA A 234 2.37 -32.72 20.01
CA ALA A 234 1.52 -33.39 21.02
C ALA A 234 1.61 -34.91 20.93
#